data_2403fd5046ce3fddb42e1a583206723f
#
_entry.id   2403fd5046ce3fddb42e1a583206723f
#
_cell.length_a   1.000
_cell.length_b   1.000
_cell.length_c   1.000
_cell.angle_alpha   90.00
_cell.angle_beta   90.00
_cell.angle_gamma   90.00
#
_symmetry.space_group_name_H-M   'P 1'
#
loop_
_entity.id
_entity.type
_entity.pdbx_description
1 polymer ?
#
loop_
_entity_poly.entity_id
_entity_poly.type
_entity_poly.pdbx_seq_one_letter_code
_entity_poly.pdbx_strand_id
1 'polypeptide(L)'
;MNQNKTKNRLYSNSKWVNAQKPIIGAMMLIALTLCVALQVEAKVVTGKQALNIARKYVSPNRESIASAQTRAGEQTSIKPYYVFNDLQGKGFVVVAGDDAMGEILAYGHHGTLDTLNAHPGIKFLLQTYRESFNQLQQTPSTAKPTTRVMPTYKVVQPLLTCNWSQDYPYNKKLVYPYTGCVATAVAQLMYYHKWPTKGKGKNS
;
A
#
# COMPACT_ATOMS: atom_id res chain seq x y z
N MET A 1 -75.63 -8.43 -22.10
CA MET A 1 -75.17 -9.12 -20.90
C MET A 1 -73.66 -9.24 -20.85
N ASN A 2 -72.88 -8.15 -21.06
CA ASN A 2 -71.41 -8.27 -21.13
C ASN A 2 -70.60 -7.07 -20.59
N GLN A 3 -71.25 -6.07 -20.00
CA GLN A 3 -70.58 -4.88 -19.47
C GLN A 3 -70.09 -5.03 -18.02
N ASN A 4 -70.66 -5.93 -17.22
CA ASN A 4 -70.26 -6.08 -15.80
C ASN A 4 -69.03 -6.96 -15.61
N LYS A 5 -68.65 -7.81 -16.56
CA LYS A 5 -67.42 -8.67 -16.43
C LYS A 5 -66.13 -7.86 -16.66
N THR A 6 -66.20 -6.84 -17.51
CA THR A 6 -65.01 -5.99 -17.80
C THR A 6 -64.68 -5.04 -16.68
N LYS A 7 -65.68 -4.44 -16.01
CA LYS A 7 -65.50 -3.53 -14.84
C LYS A 7 -64.85 -4.25 -13.66
N ASN A 8 -65.27 -5.51 -13.35
CA ASN A 8 -64.70 -6.27 -12.25
C ASN A 8 -63.25 -6.68 -12.51
N ARG A 9 -62.85 -6.89 -13.75
CA ARG A 9 -61.48 -7.27 -14.12
C ARG A 9 -60.53 -6.06 -13.99
N LEU A 10 -60.97 -4.88 -14.35
CA LEU A 10 -60.19 -3.64 -14.19
C LEU A 10 -60.06 -3.20 -12.71
N TYR A 11 -61.09 -3.41 -11.91
CA TYR A 11 -61.06 -3.10 -10.48
C TYR A 11 -60.17 -4.06 -9.69
N SER A 12 -60.15 -5.34 -10.06
CA SER A 12 -59.24 -6.34 -9.48
C SER A 12 -57.75 -6.00 -9.74
N ASN A 13 -57.42 -5.62 -10.99
CA ASN A 13 -56.06 -5.28 -11.33
C ASN A 13 -55.54 -4.01 -10.63
N SER A 14 -56.42 -3.02 -10.39
CA SER A 14 -56.04 -1.80 -9.69
C SER A 14 -55.75 -2.01 -8.20
N LYS A 15 -56.42 -2.95 -7.54
CA LYS A 15 -56.12 -3.34 -6.17
C LYS A 15 -54.78 -4.03 -6.02
N TRP A 16 -54.41 -4.91 -6.97
CA TRP A 16 -53.10 -5.57 -6.97
C TRP A 16 -51.93 -4.61 -7.20
N VAL A 17 -52.06 -3.68 -8.14
CA VAL A 17 -51.06 -2.65 -8.41
C VAL A 17 -50.87 -1.70 -7.21
N ASN A 18 -51.93 -1.37 -6.50
CA ASN A 18 -51.82 -0.50 -5.32
C ASN A 18 -51.28 -1.21 -4.07
N ALA A 19 -51.47 -2.53 -3.95
CA ALA A 19 -50.90 -3.34 -2.86
C ALA A 19 -49.38 -3.56 -3.02
N GLN A 20 -48.87 -3.53 -4.24
CA GLN A 20 -47.41 -3.73 -4.48
C GLN A 20 -46.57 -2.46 -4.27
N LYS A 21 -47.14 -1.28 -4.35
CA LYS A 21 -46.41 -0.01 -4.16
C LYS A 21 -45.68 0.12 -2.81
N PRO A 22 -46.28 -0.23 -1.64
CA PRO A 22 -45.59 -0.14 -0.37
C PRO A 22 -44.49 -1.20 -0.25
N ILE A 23 -44.66 -2.39 -0.86
CA ILE A 23 -43.67 -3.48 -0.81
C ILE A 23 -42.43 -3.12 -1.64
N ILE A 24 -42.61 -2.55 -2.85
CA ILE A 24 -41.50 -2.08 -3.69
C ILE A 24 -40.77 -0.93 -3.03
N GLY A 25 -41.51 0.01 -2.40
CA GLY A 25 -40.91 1.12 -1.63
C GLY A 25 -40.07 0.62 -0.43
N ALA A 26 -40.61 -0.34 0.33
CA ALA A 26 -39.90 -0.95 1.45
C ALA A 26 -38.65 -1.72 1.01
N MET A 27 -38.72 -2.50 -0.07
CA MET A 27 -37.56 -3.21 -0.64
C MET A 27 -36.50 -2.22 -1.16
N MET A 28 -36.91 -1.11 -1.77
CA MET A 28 -35.98 -0.07 -2.23
C MET A 28 -35.31 0.65 -1.06
N LEU A 29 -36.04 0.88 0.03
CA LEU A 29 -35.49 1.48 1.25
C LEU A 29 -34.50 0.54 1.95
N ILE A 30 -34.81 -0.76 2.02
CA ILE A 30 -33.91 -1.81 2.56
C ILE A 30 -32.66 -1.94 1.69
N ALA A 31 -32.79 -1.92 0.37
CA ALA A 31 -31.64 -1.95 -0.54
C ALA A 31 -30.77 -0.70 -0.40
N LEU A 32 -31.36 0.49 -0.20
CA LEU A 32 -30.63 1.73 0.02
C LEU A 32 -29.90 1.75 1.37
N THR A 33 -30.52 1.22 2.44
CA THR A 33 -29.89 1.11 3.75
C THR A 33 -28.79 0.05 3.76
N LEU A 34 -28.94 -1.04 3.01
CA LEU A 34 -27.89 -2.07 2.87
C LEU A 34 -26.68 -1.54 2.07
N CYS A 35 -26.89 -0.68 1.09
CA CYS A 35 -25.80 -0.03 0.34
C CYS A 35 -24.96 0.93 1.20
N VAL A 36 -25.57 1.58 2.19
CA VAL A 36 -24.86 2.50 3.10
C VAL A 36 -24.02 1.72 4.13
N ALA A 37 -24.41 0.48 4.47
CA ALA A 37 -23.72 -0.35 5.45
C ALA A 37 -22.43 -1.02 4.90
N LEU A 38 -22.14 -0.88 3.61
CA LEU A 38 -20.93 -1.46 2.96
C LEU A 38 -19.84 -0.42 2.71
N GLN A 39 -19.86 0.72 3.37
CA GLN A 39 -18.73 1.62 3.35
C GLN A 39 -17.62 1.03 4.22
N VAL A 40 -16.68 0.34 3.60
CA VAL A 40 -15.43 -0.05 4.23
C VAL A 40 -14.61 1.24 4.38
N GLU A 41 -14.70 1.86 5.54
CA GLU A 41 -13.83 2.98 5.88
C GLU A 41 -12.41 2.48 6.10
N ALA A 42 -11.41 3.25 5.65
CA ALA A 42 -10.02 3.05 5.99
C ALA A 42 -9.91 2.97 7.52
N LYS A 43 -9.28 1.92 8.03
CA LYS A 43 -9.31 1.60 9.45
C LYS A 43 -7.93 1.70 10.07
N VAL A 44 -7.87 2.40 11.17
CA VAL A 44 -6.66 2.45 11.99
C VAL A 44 -6.26 1.05 12.45
N VAL A 45 -5.00 0.71 12.24
CA VAL A 45 -4.41 -0.57 12.62
C VAL A 45 -4.00 -0.53 14.09
N THR A 46 -4.55 -1.42 14.88
CA THR A 46 -4.16 -1.56 16.30
C THR A 46 -2.83 -2.32 16.43
N GLY A 47 -2.12 -2.11 17.54
CA GLY A 47 -0.86 -2.83 17.81
C GLY A 47 -1.00 -4.36 17.78
N LYS A 48 -2.16 -4.91 18.19
CA LYS A 48 -2.45 -6.35 18.12
C LYS A 48 -2.58 -6.82 16.66
N GLN A 49 -3.25 -6.05 15.83
CA GLN A 49 -3.37 -6.34 14.39
C GLN A 49 -2.00 -6.24 13.71
N ALA A 50 -1.25 -5.17 13.99
CA ALA A 50 0.10 -5.00 13.46
C ALA A 50 1.04 -6.15 13.87
N LEU A 51 0.96 -6.65 15.11
CA LEU A 51 1.72 -7.81 15.56
C LEU A 51 1.35 -9.09 14.79
N ASN A 52 0.05 -9.30 14.52
CA ASN A 52 -0.38 -10.46 13.74
C ASN A 52 0.12 -10.40 12.28
N ILE A 53 0.17 -9.20 11.71
CA ILE A 53 0.76 -8.98 10.39
C ILE A 53 2.26 -9.27 10.43
N ALA A 54 2.97 -8.68 11.39
CA ALA A 54 4.43 -8.81 11.52
C ALA A 54 4.90 -10.26 11.64
N ARG A 55 4.14 -11.10 12.34
CA ARG A 55 4.44 -12.54 12.51
C ARG A 55 4.50 -13.35 11.21
N LYS A 56 3.97 -12.82 10.11
CA LYS A 56 4.09 -13.43 8.78
C LYS A 56 5.49 -13.24 8.17
N TYR A 57 6.26 -12.27 8.68
CA TYR A 57 7.53 -11.82 8.09
C TYR A 57 8.72 -12.04 9.00
N VAL A 58 8.54 -11.85 10.31
CA VAL A 58 9.60 -11.98 11.32
C VAL A 58 9.07 -12.69 12.56
N SER A 59 9.98 -13.17 13.41
CA SER A 59 9.67 -13.60 14.78
C SER A 59 9.93 -12.41 15.73
N PRO A 60 8.92 -11.59 16.09
CA PRO A 60 9.14 -10.33 16.78
C PRO A 60 9.80 -10.52 18.14
N ASN A 61 10.78 -9.68 18.46
CA ASN A 61 11.42 -9.65 19.78
C ASN A 61 10.49 -9.04 20.85
N ARG A 62 10.82 -9.25 22.12
CA ARG A 62 9.98 -8.80 23.25
C ARG A 62 9.78 -7.29 23.29
N GLU A 63 10.80 -6.52 22.96
CA GLU A 63 10.76 -5.06 22.94
C GLU A 63 9.78 -4.54 21.88
N SER A 64 9.85 -5.09 20.66
CA SER A 64 8.92 -4.75 19.58
C SER A 64 7.47 -5.11 19.93
N ILE A 65 7.25 -6.26 20.57
CA ILE A 65 5.93 -6.68 21.03
C ILE A 65 5.43 -5.72 22.11
N ALA A 66 6.25 -5.39 23.10
CA ALA A 66 5.91 -4.47 24.18
C ALA A 66 5.59 -3.06 23.66
N SER A 67 6.33 -2.59 22.64
CA SER A 67 6.07 -1.30 22.02
C SER A 67 4.76 -1.24 21.23
N ALA A 68 4.31 -2.37 20.70
CA ALA A 68 3.05 -2.48 19.95
C ALA A 68 1.82 -2.68 20.86
N GLN A 69 2.01 -3.24 22.05
CA GLN A 69 0.95 -3.47 23.03
C GLN A 69 0.76 -2.23 23.91
N THR A 70 -0.48 -1.80 24.06
CA THR A 70 -0.87 -0.77 25.04
C THR A 70 -0.96 -1.42 26.41
N ARG A 71 -0.51 -0.74 27.45
CA ARG A 71 -0.71 -1.18 28.84
C ARG A 71 -2.20 -1.26 29.15
N ALA A 72 -2.61 -2.23 29.97
CA ALA A 72 -4.00 -2.35 30.39
C ALA A 72 -4.45 -1.04 31.09
N GLY A 73 -5.52 -0.41 30.55
CA GLY A 73 -6.05 0.86 31.03
C GLY A 73 -5.62 2.11 30.25
N GLU A 74 -4.69 2.01 29.32
CA GLU A 74 -4.33 3.10 28.42
C GLU A 74 -5.21 3.03 27.16
N GLN A 75 -5.80 4.17 26.73
CA GLN A 75 -6.53 4.28 25.49
C GLN A 75 -5.64 3.79 24.34
N THR A 76 -6.15 2.97 23.44
CA THR A 76 -5.40 2.34 22.35
C THR A 76 -4.51 3.38 21.66
N SER A 77 -3.21 3.33 21.94
CA SER A 77 -2.26 4.28 21.34
C SER A 77 -2.17 3.99 19.84
N ILE A 78 -2.86 4.82 19.09
CA ILE A 78 -2.82 4.82 17.62
C ILE A 78 -1.44 5.31 17.21
N LYS A 79 -0.69 4.49 16.47
CA LYS A 79 0.65 4.83 15.97
C LYS A 79 0.65 4.96 14.47
N PRO A 80 1.42 5.90 13.91
CA PRO A 80 1.57 6.05 12.45
C PRO A 80 2.09 4.78 11.78
N TYR A 81 2.94 4.04 12.47
CA TYR A 81 3.51 2.75 12.06
C TYR A 81 4.00 1.97 13.27
N TYR A 82 4.22 0.69 13.09
CA TYR A 82 4.76 -0.25 14.09
C TYR A 82 6.02 -0.90 13.53
N VAL A 83 7.10 -0.92 14.30
CA VAL A 83 8.36 -1.57 13.93
C VAL A 83 8.50 -2.86 14.72
N PHE A 84 8.73 -3.96 14.02
CA PHE A 84 8.98 -5.26 14.64
C PHE A 84 10.33 -5.79 14.14
N ASN A 85 11.26 -5.92 15.06
CA ASN A 85 12.57 -6.53 14.85
C ASN A 85 12.51 -8.01 15.17
N ASP A 86 13.19 -8.83 14.37
CA ASP A 86 13.32 -10.26 14.61
C ASP A 86 14.10 -10.53 15.89
N LEU A 87 13.72 -11.59 16.62
CA LEU A 87 14.32 -12.01 17.87
C LEU A 87 15.82 -12.35 17.73
N GLN A 88 16.22 -12.87 16.57
CA GLN A 88 17.60 -13.26 16.25
C GLN A 88 18.33 -12.19 15.43
N GLY A 89 17.75 -11.02 15.23
CA GLY A 89 18.32 -9.98 14.38
C GLY A 89 18.34 -10.32 12.90
N LYS A 90 17.52 -11.26 12.45
CA LYS A 90 17.44 -11.74 11.06
C LYS A 90 16.51 -10.89 10.18
N GLY A 91 16.20 -9.69 10.61
CA GLY A 91 15.41 -8.77 9.81
C GLY A 91 14.46 -7.92 10.64
N PHE A 92 13.66 -7.14 9.94
CA PHE A 92 12.63 -6.30 10.54
C PHE A 92 11.48 -6.10 9.56
N VAL A 93 10.33 -5.68 10.08
CA VAL A 93 9.18 -5.25 9.30
C VAL A 93 8.58 -3.98 9.91
N VAL A 94 8.16 -3.06 9.06
CA VAL A 94 7.41 -1.85 9.42
C VAL A 94 5.98 -2.01 8.92
N VAL A 95 5.04 -2.12 9.83
CA VAL A 95 3.61 -2.28 9.56
C VAL A 95 2.94 -0.91 9.61
N ALA A 96 2.04 -0.63 8.69
CA ALA A 96 1.29 0.62 8.66
C ALA A 96 0.37 0.80 9.88
N GLY A 97 0.16 2.05 10.28
CA GLY A 97 -0.80 2.41 11.33
C GLY A 97 -2.23 2.61 10.82
N ASP A 98 -2.39 2.63 9.49
CA ASP A 98 -3.68 2.75 8.81
C ASP A 98 -3.66 1.88 7.56
N ASP A 99 -4.74 1.14 7.28
CA ASP A 99 -4.82 0.21 6.16
C ASP A 99 -4.82 0.91 4.78
N ALA A 100 -5.20 2.19 4.72
CA ALA A 100 -5.08 3.01 3.54
C ALA A 100 -3.62 3.27 3.10
N MET A 101 -2.66 3.15 4.03
CA MET A 101 -1.22 3.24 3.71
C MET A 101 -0.65 1.95 3.11
N GLY A 102 -1.42 0.87 3.15
CA GLY A 102 -1.00 -0.50 2.83
C GLY A 102 -0.64 -1.30 4.08
N GLU A 103 -0.46 -2.62 3.94
CA GLU A 103 -0.19 -3.51 5.08
C GLU A 103 1.25 -3.34 5.58
N ILE A 104 2.23 -3.33 4.67
CA ILE A 104 3.67 -3.25 4.96
C ILE A 104 4.25 -2.00 4.31
N LEU A 105 4.94 -1.19 5.08
CA LEU A 105 5.61 0.02 4.61
C LEU A 105 7.08 -0.24 4.22
N ALA A 106 7.75 -1.09 4.98
CA ALA A 106 9.14 -1.48 4.74
C ALA A 106 9.47 -2.82 5.39
N TYR A 107 10.46 -3.51 4.87
CA TYR A 107 11.02 -4.70 5.50
C TYR A 107 12.51 -4.86 5.14
N GLY A 108 13.23 -5.60 5.97
CA GLY A 108 14.60 -6.00 5.71
C GLY A 108 14.80 -7.45 6.09
N HIS A 109 15.60 -8.17 5.29
CA HIS A 109 15.90 -9.60 5.54
C HIS A 109 17.11 -9.81 6.48
N HIS A 110 17.77 -8.73 6.90
CA HIS A 110 18.94 -8.75 7.75
C HIS A 110 18.95 -7.57 8.71
N GLY A 111 19.55 -7.74 9.87
CA GLY A 111 19.72 -6.70 10.87
C GLY A 111 18.44 -6.33 11.62
N THR A 112 18.48 -5.20 12.27
CA THR A 112 17.38 -4.61 13.05
C THR A 112 17.21 -3.16 12.67
N LEU A 113 16.01 -2.62 12.83
CA LEU A 113 15.73 -1.21 12.63
C LEU A 113 15.64 -0.50 13.99
N ASP A 114 16.71 0.24 14.34
CA ASP A 114 16.69 1.21 15.44
C ASP A 114 16.21 2.56 14.90
N THR A 115 14.99 2.95 15.26
CA THR A 115 14.39 4.20 14.78
C THR A 115 15.02 5.45 15.40
N LEU A 116 15.67 5.35 16.55
CA LEU A 116 16.31 6.46 17.25
C LEU A 116 17.66 6.80 16.63
N ASN A 117 18.48 5.76 16.38
CA ASN A 117 19.84 5.91 15.84
C ASN A 117 19.93 5.63 14.33
N ALA A 118 18.78 5.57 13.64
CA ALA A 118 18.74 5.33 12.21
C ALA A 118 19.46 6.43 11.41
N HIS A 119 20.01 6.03 10.25
CA HIS A 119 20.58 6.95 9.27
C HIS A 119 19.57 8.05 8.88
N PRO A 120 20.01 9.30 8.60
CA PRO A 120 19.12 10.41 8.27
C PRO A 120 18.09 10.09 7.17
N GLY A 121 18.46 9.34 6.14
CA GLY A 121 17.53 8.91 5.08
C GLY A 121 16.41 8.01 5.59
N ILE A 122 16.69 7.12 6.55
CA ILE A 122 15.66 6.29 7.18
C ILE A 122 14.76 7.15 8.07
N LYS A 123 15.33 8.08 8.84
CA LYS A 123 14.55 9.03 9.65
C LYS A 123 13.61 9.86 8.79
N PHE A 124 14.07 10.33 7.64
CA PHE A 124 13.25 11.05 6.66
C PHE A 124 12.08 10.19 6.15
N LEU A 125 12.35 8.92 5.79
CA LEU A 125 11.31 7.99 5.34
C LEU A 125 10.26 7.73 6.45
N LEU A 126 10.70 7.49 7.67
CA LEU A 126 9.80 7.28 8.82
C LEU A 126 8.97 8.54 9.11
N GLN A 127 9.53 9.73 8.91
CA GLN A 127 8.81 10.99 9.02
C GLN A 127 7.73 11.11 7.94
N THR A 128 8.03 10.74 6.69
CA THR A 128 7.06 10.72 5.58
C THR A 128 5.89 9.79 5.89
N TYR A 129 6.13 8.61 6.49
CA TYR A 129 5.05 7.71 6.91
C TYR A 129 4.18 8.34 8.00
N ARG A 130 4.79 9.06 8.94
CA ARG A 130 4.05 9.79 10.00
C ARG A 130 3.17 10.90 9.41
N GLU A 131 3.69 11.65 8.48
CA GLU A 131 2.95 12.72 7.80
C GLU A 131 1.78 12.17 6.98
N SER A 132 1.99 11.09 6.22
CA SER A 132 0.94 10.40 5.47
C SER A 132 -0.17 9.89 6.39
N PHE A 133 0.18 9.29 7.53
CA PHE A 133 -0.78 8.87 8.53
C PHE A 133 -1.59 10.05 9.07
N ASN A 134 -0.93 11.14 9.46
CA ASN A 134 -1.60 12.34 9.99
C ASN A 134 -2.56 12.95 8.97
N GLN A 135 -2.21 12.96 7.69
CA GLN A 135 -3.10 13.42 6.61
C GLN A 135 -4.37 12.56 6.52
N LEU A 136 -4.23 11.23 6.60
CA LEU A 136 -5.37 10.32 6.60
C LEU A 136 -6.30 10.54 7.80
N GLN A 137 -5.74 10.84 8.99
CA GLN A 137 -6.55 11.11 10.18
C GLN A 137 -7.31 12.47 10.13
N GLN A 138 -6.82 13.41 9.33
CA GLN A 138 -7.45 14.72 9.17
C GLN A 138 -8.53 14.75 8.08
N THR A 139 -8.46 13.83 7.14
CA THR A 139 -9.42 13.75 6.03
C THR A 139 -10.33 12.55 6.28
N PRO A 140 -11.67 12.72 6.45
CA PRO A 140 -12.59 11.59 6.50
C PRO A 140 -12.41 10.79 5.20
N SER A 141 -11.70 9.67 5.27
CA SER A 141 -11.35 8.91 4.10
C SER A 141 -12.55 8.10 3.64
N THR A 142 -13.16 8.54 2.54
CA THR A 142 -13.95 7.67 1.67
C THR A 142 -13.04 6.82 0.75
N ALA A 143 -11.73 6.89 0.95
CA ALA A 143 -10.77 6.07 0.22
C ALA A 143 -10.96 4.61 0.62
N LYS A 144 -11.48 3.81 -0.29
CA LYS A 144 -11.45 2.35 -0.15
C LYS A 144 -10.02 1.92 0.17
N PRO A 145 -9.83 1.01 1.16
CA PRO A 145 -8.54 0.34 1.32
C PRO A 145 -8.13 -0.16 -0.06
N THR A 146 -7.09 0.40 -0.59
CA THR A 146 -6.55 -0.12 -1.84
C THR A 146 -5.87 -1.43 -1.45
N THR A 147 -6.63 -2.52 -1.46
CA THR A 147 -6.00 -3.81 -1.61
C THR A 147 -5.16 -3.64 -2.87
N ARG A 148 -3.87 -3.41 -2.71
CA ARG A 148 -2.94 -3.42 -3.82
C ARG A 148 -3.06 -4.83 -4.38
N VAL A 149 -3.95 -4.99 -5.34
CA VAL A 149 -3.86 -6.10 -6.27
C VAL A 149 -2.48 -5.91 -6.86
N MET A 150 -1.52 -6.72 -6.38
CA MET A 150 -0.19 -6.74 -6.98
C MET A 150 -0.45 -6.98 -8.45
N PRO A 151 -0.21 -6.00 -9.31
CA PRO A 151 -0.44 -6.22 -10.73
C PRO A 151 0.41 -7.42 -11.10
N THR A 152 -0.21 -8.39 -11.76
CA THR A 152 0.51 -9.57 -12.27
C THR A 152 1.44 -9.04 -13.35
N TYR A 153 2.66 -8.69 -12.97
CA TYR A 153 3.67 -8.23 -13.91
C TYR A 153 4.11 -9.42 -14.75
N LYS A 154 3.99 -9.26 -16.07
CA LYS A 154 4.66 -10.19 -16.98
C LYS A 154 6.16 -10.06 -16.72
N VAL A 155 6.81 -11.17 -16.43
CA VAL A 155 8.26 -11.19 -16.24
C VAL A 155 8.92 -10.68 -17.52
N VAL A 156 9.61 -9.54 -17.43
CA VAL A 156 10.42 -9.02 -18.52
C VAL A 156 11.85 -9.49 -18.30
N GLN A 157 12.39 -10.20 -19.29
CA GLN A 157 13.79 -10.62 -19.24
C GLN A 157 14.71 -9.41 -19.29
N PRO A 158 15.89 -9.46 -18.64
CA PRO A 158 16.86 -8.38 -18.69
C PRO A 158 17.14 -7.95 -20.14
N LEU A 159 16.98 -6.69 -20.44
CA LEU A 159 17.21 -6.14 -21.79
C LEU A 159 18.68 -5.86 -22.05
N LEU A 160 19.43 -5.54 -20.99
CA LEU A 160 20.87 -5.27 -21.07
C LEU A 160 21.64 -6.58 -21.14
N THR A 161 22.53 -6.68 -22.08
CA THR A 161 23.42 -7.84 -22.28
C THR A 161 24.84 -7.61 -21.75
N CYS A 162 25.12 -6.41 -21.20
CA CYS A 162 26.41 -6.01 -20.65
C CYS A 162 26.36 -5.94 -19.12
N ASN A 163 27.46 -6.34 -18.48
CA ASN A 163 27.67 -6.29 -17.02
C ASN A 163 28.85 -5.36 -16.71
N TRP A 164 28.72 -4.08 -17.08
CA TRP A 164 29.79 -3.15 -16.82
C TRP A 164 29.80 -2.72 -15.36
N SER A 165 30.99 -2.62 -14.78
CA SER A 165 31.24 -2.15 -13.44
C SER A 165 31.83 -0.72 -13.43
N GLN A 166 32.04 -0.18 -12.24
CA GLN A 166 32.57 1.17 -12.08
C GLN A 166 34.10 1.19 -11.94
N ASP A 167 34.70 0.04 -11.67
CA ASP A 167 36.12 -0.17 -11.40
C ASP A 167 36.87 -0.68 -12.64
N TYR A 168 38.07 -1.26 -12.44
CA TYR A 168 38.88 -1.80 -13.53
C TYR A 168 38.15 -2.94 -14.27
N PRO A 169 38.18 -2.97 -15.62
CA PRO A 169 38.97 -2.12 -16.53
C PRO A 169 38.25 -0.81 -17.00
N TYR A 170 37.02 -0.55 -16.56
CA TYR A 170 36.19 0.54 -17.11
C TYR A 170 36.67 1.93 -16.69
N ASN A 171 37.33 2.05 -15.54
CA ASN A 171 37.93 3.29 -15.03
C ASN A 171 39.38 3.55 -15.54
N LYS A 172 39.93 2.70 -16.40
CA LYS A 172 41.37 2.73 -16.78
C LYS A 172 41.87 4.11 -17.26
N LYS A 173 41.00 4.94 -17.83
CA LYS A 173 41.36 6.25 -18.36
C LYS A 173 40.94 7.41 -17.44
N LEU A 174 40.45 7.08 -16.26
CA LEU A 174 40.04 8.08 -15.29
C LEU A 174 41.12 8.30 -14.23
N VAL A 175 41.19 9.52 -13.71
CA VAL A 175 42.02 9.84 -12.54
C VAL A 175 41.41 9.29 -11.25
N TYR A 176 40.09 9.14 -11.23
CA TYR A 176 39.33 8.63 -10.09
C TYR A 176 39.21 7.09 -10.11
N PRO A 177 39.13 6.45 -8.94
CA PRO A 177 39.08 4.99 -8.84
C PRO A 177 37.79 4.38 -9.41
N TYR A 178 36.74 5.16 -9.61
CA TYR A 178 35.44 4.71 -10.11
C TYR A 178 34.87 5.60 -11.19
N THR A 179 34.15 5.00 -12.16
CA THR A 179 33.48 5.77 -13.24
C THR A 179 32.23 6.51 -12.74
N GLY A 180 31.68 6.12 -11.58
CA GLY A 180 30.41 6.61 -11.06
C GLY A 180 29.20 5.80 -11.54
N CYS A 181 28.26 5.51 -10.63
CA CYS A 181 27.13 4.63 -10.90
C CYS A 181 26.19 5.16 -11.99
N VAL A 182 25.93 6.46 -11.99
CA VAL A 182 25.07 7.11 -13.01
C VAL A 182 25.72 7.02 -14.39
N ALA A 183 27.01 7.34 -14.50
CA ALA A 183 27.74 7.28 -15.77
C ALA A 183 27.76 5.87 -16.34
N THR A 184 27.99 4.86 -15.48
CA THR A 184 27.98 3.45 -15.87
C THR A 184 26.59 3.01 -16.35
N ALA A 185 25.53 3.35 -15.62
CA ALA A 185 24.16 3.01 -15.99
C ALA A 185 23.75 3.67 -17.33
N VAL A 186 24.03 4.94 -17.50
CA VAL A 186 23.77 5.66 -18.76
C VAL A 186 24.55 5.04 -19.92
N ALA A 187 25.82 4.71 -19.73
CA ALA A 187 26.64 4.08 -20.76
C ALA A 187 26.06 2.72 -21.21
N GLN A 188 25.55 1.91 -20.27
CA GLN A 188 24.90 0.63 -20.59
C GLN A 188 23.59 0.84 -21.39
N LEU A 189 22.79 1.85 -21.05
CA LEU A 189 21.59 2.21 -21.82
C LEU A 189 21.95 2.70 -23.22
N MET A 190 22.96 3.55 -23.35
CA MET A 190 23.45 4.02 -24.65
C MET A 190 23.96 2.84 -25.51
N TYR A 191 24.64 1.91 -24.92
CA TYR A 191 25.11 0.69 -25.59
C TYR A 191 23.93 -0.16 -26.06
N TYR A 192 22.94 -0.37 -25.23
CA TYR A 192 21.72 -1.12 -25.59
C TYR A 192 20.98 -0.49 -26.78
N HIS A 193 20.77 0.83 -26.73
CA HIS A 193 20.10 1.57 -27.77
C HIS A 193 20.97 1.86 -29.01
N LYS A 194 22.28 1.57 -28.93
CA LYS A 194 23.28 1.92 -29.95
C LYS A 194 23.21 3.40 -30.36
N TRP A 195 22.99 4.26 -29.36
CA TRP A 195 22.82 5.68 -29.56
C TRP A 195 23.45 6.49 -28.42
N PRO A 196 24.05 7.68 -28.70
CA PRO A 196 24.31 8.27 -30.02
C PRO A 196 25.41 7.48 -30.76
N THR A 197 25.33 7.47 -32.09
CA THR A 197 26.34 6.81 -32.94
C THR A 197 27.68 7.56 -32.93
N LYS A 198 27.67 8.84 -32.59
CA LYS A 198 28.85 9.71 -32.47
C LYS A 198 28.64 10.76 -31.39
N GLY A 199 29.60 10.90 -30.49
CA GLY A 199 29.64 11.97 -29.49
C GLY A 199 29.83 13.34 -30.10
N LYS A 200 29.24 14.37 -29.48
CA LYS A 200 29.47 15.80 -29.83
C LYS A 200 29.96 16.53 -28.61
N GLY A 201 30.89 17.48 -28.87
CA GLY A 201 31.44 18.33 -27.81
C GLY A 201 32.72 17.76 -27.15
N LYS A 202 33.27 18.53 -26.28
CA LYS A 202 34.39 18.21 -25.38
C LYS A 202 33.98 18.53 -23.96
N ASN A 203 34.32 17.69 -23.02
CA ASN A 203 34.26 18.02 -21.61
C ASN A 203 35.70 18.33 -21.16
N SER A 204 35.94 19.54 -20.73
CA SER A 204 37.24 20.00 -20.20
C SER A 204 37.17 19.98 -18.68
#